data_f4ab22c4c66f59acc5830ba230b955bc
#
_entry.id   f4ab22c4c66f59acc5830ba230b955bc
#
_cell.length_a   1.000
_cell.length_b   1.000
_cell.length_c   1.000
_cell.angle_alpha   90.00
_cell.angle_beta   90.00
_cell.angle_gamma   90.00
#
_symmetry.space_group_name_H-M   'P 1'
#
loop_
_entity.id
_entity.type
_entity.pdbx_description
1 polymer ?
#
loop_
_entity_poly.entity_id
_entity_poly.type
_entity_poly.pdbx_seq_one_letter_code
_entity_poly.pdbx_strand_id
1 'polypeptide(L)'
;MFTFKLVRIRFFSPITFQSSHVEVPWRVPSDYLIRALTYAYSKMYDVSEWFSLLEQDIIRVSSLALVRKDKIYFPEYGQGYVSLDGEVIDLSDLVIKATRVRIPRIEGFEPTPFEDYQLLAPRYDWAVILGIRRDYYEEVFRKVLASLRFLGDVGIGARKARGSGRFKVVNIDSPENYSAKIAASGPGKLISRYVNSEGDLGKVKAFRIYRERTRVYYGDEIFKELEVAAEGSEIEVEDNGLLDYFVNDLMHRVPLYYRPLLIAASR
;
A
#
# COMPACT_ATOMS: atom_id res chain seq x y z
N MET A 1 5.78 16.79 -14.42
CA MET A 1 6.92 15.89 -14.07
C MET A 1 6.86 15.59 -12.57
N PHE A 2 7.15 14.36 -12.14
CA PHE A 2 7.20 13.98 -10.73
C PHE A 2 8.61 14.06 -10.15
N THR A 3 8.69 14.43 -8.87
CA THR A 3 9.87 14.22 -8.01
C THR A 3 9.58 13.03 -7.12
N PHE A 4 10.48 12.04 -7.11
CA PHE A 4 10.33 10.83 -6.31
C PHE A 4 11.22 10.88 -5.07
N LYS A 5 10.66 10.48 -3.93
CA LYS A 5 11.38 10.28 -2.66
C LYS A 5 11.07 8.92 -2.08
N LEU A 6 12.09 8.30 -1.55
CA LEU A 6 12.00 7.05 -0.80
C LEU A 6 11.99 7.40 0.69
N VAL A 7 10.86 7.18 1.33
CA VAL A 7 10.69 7.41 2.78
C VAL A 7 10.90 6.08 3.50
N ARG A 8 12.03 5.95 4.21
CA ARG A 8 12.33 4.77 5.03
C ARG A 8 11.58 4.83 6.34
N ILE A 9 11.00 3.70 6.70
CA ILE A 9 10.26 3.53 7.95
C ILE A 9 10.74 2.27 8.68
N ARG A 10 10.67 2.31 10.00
CA ARG A 10 11.00 1.16 10.85
C ARG A 10 9.84 0.87 11.77
N PHE A 11 9.32 -0.34 11.70
CA PHE A 11 8.24 -0.80 12.57
C PHE A 11 8.77 -1.20 13.94
N PHE A 12 7.95 -0.96 14.97
CA PHE A 12 8.20 -1.40 16.34
C PHE A 12 7.41 -2.67 16.68
N SER A 13 6.39 -2.95 15.91
CA SER A 13 5.50 -4.09 16.12
C SER A 13 5.11 -4.72 14.79
N PRO A 14 4.74 -6.02 14.77
CA PRO A 14 4.22 -6.66 13.58
C PRO A 14 2.96 -5.98 13.06
N ILE A 15 2.78 -6.00 11.75
CA ILE A 15 1.52 -5.58 11.13
C ILE A 15 0.57 -6.78 11.18
N THR A 16 -0.56 -6.63 11.84
CA THR A 16 -1.58 -7.68 11.91
C THR A 16 -2.61 -7.48 10.80
N PHE A 17 -2.93 -8.57 10.11
CA PHE A 17 -4.02 -8.63 9.14
C PHE A 17 -5.09 -9.60 9.67
N GLN A 18 -6.36 -9.25 9.56
CA GLN A 18 -7.45 -10.17 9.85
C GLN A 18 -7.69 -11.05 8.63
N SER A 19 -7.73 -12.37 8.85
CA SER A 19 -8.18 -13.30 7.81
C SER A 19 -9.69 -13.15 7.65
N SER A 20 -10.13 -12.42 6.67
CA SER A 20 -11.49 -12.51 6.16
C SER A 20 -11.40 -13.04 4.74
N HIS A 21 -11.49 -14.36 4.58
CA HIS A 21 -11.77 -15.08 3.32
C HIS A 21 -10.91 -14.75 2.07
N VAL A 22 -9.77 -14.08 2.21
CA VAL A 22 -8.89 -13.67 1.12
C VAL A 22 -7.48 -14.16 1.40
N GLU A 23 -6.69 -14.41 0.35
CA GLU A 23 -5.27 -14.72 0.39
C GLU A 23 -4.52 -13.97 1.49
N VAL A 24 -3.60 -14.67 2.16
CA VAL A 24 -2.80 -14.09 3.25
C VAL A 24 -2.19 -12.76 2.81
N PRO A 25 -2.60 -11.64 3.41
CA PRO A 25 -2.06 -10.35 3.03
C PRO A 25 -0.63 -10.22 3.56
N TRP A 26 0.33 -10.56 2.75
CA TRP A 26 1.76 -10.49 3.05
C TRP A 26 2.40 -9.17 2.67
N ARG A 27 1.62 -8.27 2.09
CA ARG A 27 2.06 -6.95 1.64
C ARG A 27 1.10 -5.85 2.08
N VAL A 28 1.60 -4.65 2.10
CA VAL A 28 0.81 -3.43 2.29
C VAL A 28 0.76 -2.70 0.94
N PRO A 29 -0.32 -2.85 0.20
CA PRO A 29 -0.42 -2.31 -1.15
C PRO A 29 -0.67 -0.81 -1.16
N SER A 30 -0.41 -0.17 -2.30
CA SER A 30 -0.50 1.28 -2.50
C SER A 30 -1.89 1.85 -2.21
N ASP A 31 -2.95 1.18 -2.63
CA ASP A 31 -4.34 1.58 -2.37
C ASP A 31 -4.66 1.57 -0.86
N TYR A 32 -4.15 0.58 -0.13
CA TYR A 32 -4.27 0.55 1.33
C TYR A 32 -3.52 1.71 1.99
N LEU A 33 -2.29 1.99 1.53
CA LEU A 33 -1.50 3.11 2.05
C LEU A 33 -2.17 4.46 1.79
N ILE A 34 -2.77 4.67 0.62
CA ILE A 34 -3.53 5.88 0.31
C ILE A 34 -4.72 6.03 1.25
N ARG A 35 -5.48 4.96 1.50
CA ARG A 35 -6.61 5.00 2.46
C ARG A 35 -6.15 5.33 3.87
N ALA A 36 -5.03 4.73 4.30
CA ALA A 36 -4.44 5.03 5.61
C ALA A 36 -3.92 6.48 5.70
N LEU A 37 -3.30 6.99 4.64
CA LEU A 37 -2.86 8.39 4.54
C LEU A 37 -4.05 9.36 4.48
N THR A 38 -5.14 9.02 3.80
CA THR A 38 -6.38 9.81 3.80
C THR A 38 -6.89 10.01 5.22
N TYR A 39 -6.95 8.93 6.01
CA TYR A 39 -7.30 9.01 7.42
C TYR A 39 -6.33 9.91 8.21
N ALA A 40 -5.04 9.72 8.05
CA ALA A 40 -4.03 10.49 8.78
C ALA A 40 -4.07 11.98 8.39
N TYR A 41 -4.20 12.27 7.10
CA TYR A 41 -4.31 13.62 6.58
C TYR A 41 -5.55 14.34 7.13
N SER A 42 -6.71 13.67 7.14
CA SER A 42 -7.97 14.24 7.68
C SER A 42 -7.93 14.57 9.16
N LYS A 43 -6.95 14.06 9.92
CA LYS A 43 -6.76 14.41 11.34
C LYS A 43 -5.89 15.64 11.55
N MET A 44 -5.17 16.08 10.54
CA MET A 44 -4.18 17.16 10.64
C MET A 44 -4.49 18.33 9.71
N TYR A 45 -5.18 18.08 8.60
CA TYR A 45 -5.43 19.04 7.53
C TYR A 45 -6.84 18.88 6.97
N ASP A 46 -7.22 19.79 6.07
CA ASP A 46 -8.47 19.67 5.34
C ASP A 46 -8.43 18.48 4.35
N VAL A 47 -9.35 17.55 4.55
CA VAL A 47 -9.47 16.36 3.70
C VAL A 47 -9.88 16.69 2.26
N SER A 48 -10.55 17.81 2.03
CA SER A 48 -10.91 18.26 0.68
C SER A 48 -9.66 18.60 -0.15
N GLU A 49 -8.64 19.18 0.47
CA GLU A 49 -7.34 19.40 -0.14
C GLU A 49 -6.71 18.06 -0.55
N TRP A 50 -6.74 17.05 0.32
CA TRP A 50 -6.21 15.73 0.00
C TRP A 50 -6.90 15.11 -1.22
N PHE A 51 -8.21 15.17 -1.30
CA PHE A 51 -8.93 14.66 -2.47
C PHE A 51 -8.58 15.42 -3.73
N SER A 52 -8.44 16.74 -3.66
CA SER A 52 -7.98 17.56 -4.79
C SER A 52 -6.59 17.15 -5.28
N LEU A 53 -5.65 16.87 -4.36
CA LEU A 53 -4.31 16.38 -4.71
C LEU A 53 -4.35 15.03 -5.43
N LEU A 54 -5.25 14.13 -5.01
CA LEU A 54 -5.46 12.85 -5.67
C LEU A 54 -6.12 13.04 -7.05
N GLU A 55 -7.18 13.84 -7.16
CA GLU A 55 -7.92 14.08 -8.40
C GLU A 55 -7.04 14.70 -9.49
N GLN A 56 -6.20 15.65 -9.13
CA GLN A 56 -5.26 16.32 -10.04
C GLN A 56 -4.00 15.52 -10.34
N ASP A 57 -3.90 14.29 -9.88
CA ASP A 57 -2.71 13.43 -10.02
C ASP A 57 -1.42 14.14 -9.54
N ILE A 58 -1.49 14.81 -8.39
CA ILE A 58 -0.34 15.48 -7.78
C ILE A 58 0.50 14.51 -6.96
N ILE A 59 -0.12 13.46 -6.40
CA ILE A 59 0.53 12.48 -5.53
C ILE A 59 0.40 11.09 -6.11
N ARG A 60 1.49 10.33 -6.06
CA ARG A 60 1.53 8.87 -6.31
C ARG A 60 2.27 8.16 -5.18
N VAL A 61 1.84 6.97 -4.83
CA VAL A 61 2.37 6.19 -3.72
C VAL A 61 2.62 4.76 -4.16
N SER A 62 3.80 4.21 -3.85
CA SER A 62 4.10 2.79 -4.07
C SER A 62 3.44 1.92 -3.01
N SER A 63 3.37 0.63 -3.27
CA SER A 63 3.22 -0.38 -2.22
C SER A 63 4.44 -0.37 -1.29
N LEU A 64 4.28 -0.90 -0.09
CA LEU A 64 5.36 -0.94 0.90
C LEU A 64 6.48 -1.87 0.40
N ALA A 65 7.67 -1.32 0.21
CA ALA A 65 8.88 -2.03 -0.16
C ALA A 65 9.70 -2.39 1.09
N LEU A 66 10.55 -3.40 1.00
CA LEU A 66 11.46 -3.80 2.06
C LEU A 66 12.87 -3.30 1.75
N VAL A 67 13.61 -2.85 2.76
CA VAL A 67 15.00 -2.42 2.63
C VAL A 67 15.89 -3.33 3.49
N ARG A 68 16.90 -3.93 2.85
CA ARG A 68 17.88 -4.76 3.53
C ARG A 68 19.27 -4.42 3.04
N LYS A 69 20.14 -3.97 3.96
CA LYS A 69 21.43 -3.37 3.60
C LYS A 69 21.21 -2.20 2.63
N ASP A 70 21.88 -2.21 1.48
CA ASP A 70 21.79 -1.16 0.45
C ASP A 70 20.89 -1.55 -0.72
N LYS A 71 20.03 -2.56 -0.53
CA LYS A 71 19.09 -3.04 -1.55
C LYS A 71 17.65 -2.74 -1.15
N ILE A 72 16.84 -2.43 -2.15
CA ILE A 72 15.39 -2.33 -2.02
C ILE A 72 14.75 -3.54 -2.71
N TYR A 73 13.76 -4.12 -2.03
CA TYR A 73 12.98 -5.26 -2.51
C TYR A 73 11.54 -4.83 -2.64
N PHE A 74 10.99 -4.99 -3.83
CA PHE A 74 9.60 -4.65 -4.12
C PHE A 74 8.71 -5.87 -3.97
N PRO A 75 7.46 -5.71 -3.53
CA PRO A 75 6.54 -6.83 -3.47
C PRO A 75 6.25 -7.34 -4.89
N GLU A 76 6.27 -8.66 -5.06
CA GLU A 76 5.84 -9.34 -6.28
C GLU A 76 4.79 -10.39 -5.95
N TYR A 77 3.65 -10.32 -6.61
CA TYR A 77 2.55 -11.24 -6.36
C TYR A 77 2.97 -12.71 -6.56
N GLY A 78 2.76 -13.53 -5.53
CA GLY A 78 3.09 -14.96 -5.52
C GLY A 78 4.57 -15.30 -5.34
N GLN A 79 5.49 -14.31 -5.17
CA GLN A 79 6.92 -14.56 -4.98
C GLN A 79 7.48 -14.02 -3.65
N GLY A 80 6.85 -13.00 -3.08
CA GLY A 80 7.37 -12.32 -1.91
C GLY A 80 7.93 -10.94 -2.23
N TYR A 81 9.15 -10.66 -1.80
CA TYR A 81 9.83 -9.40 -2.06
C TYR A 81 11.08 -9.65 -2.89
N VAL A 82 11.18 -8.97 -4.03
CA VAL A 82 12.22 -9.20 -5.03
C VAL A 82 13.03 -7.91 -5.23
N SER A 83 14.35 -8.03 -5.19
CA SER A 83 15.26 -6.92 -5.48
C SER A 83 15.41 -6.69 -6.98
N LEU A 84 16.04 -5.59 -7.36
CA LEU A 84 16.27 -5.25 -8.78
C LEU A 84 17.20 -6.26 -9.48
N ASP A 85 18.09 -6.90 -8.73
CA ASP A 85 19.02 -7.94 -9.23
C ASP A 85 18.48 -9.37 -9.08
N GLY A 86 17.20 -9.51 -8.70
CA GLY A 86 16.50 -10.79 -8.66
C GLY A 86 16.66 -11.59 -7.35
N GLU A 87 17.28 -11.03 -6.29
CA GLU A 87 17.31 -11.67 -4.97
C GLU A 87 15.90 -11.67 -4.36
N VAL A 88 15.48 -12.84 -3.86
CA VAL A 88 14.12 -13.03 -3.30
C VAL A 88 14.18 -13.16 -1.78
N ILE A 89 13.28 -12.48 -1.10
CA ILE A 89 12.94 -12.71 0.31
C ILE A 89 11.59 -13.42 0.34
N ASP A 90 11.59 -14.68 0.79
CA ASP A 90 10.42 -15.53 0.79
C ASP A 90 9.37 -15.05 1.81
N LEU A 91 8.12 -15.33 1.52
CA LEU A 91 6.99 -15.00 2.41
C LEU A 91 7.06 -15.71 3.74
N SER A 92 7.57 -16.93 3.78
CA SER A 92 7.72 -17.73 5.00
C SER A 92 8.64 -17.05 6.02
N ASP A 93 9.60 -16.23 5.56
CA ASP A 93 10.48 -15.44 6.41
C ASP A 93 9.82 -14.19 6.98
N LEU A 94 8.73 -13.76 6.37
CA LEU A 94 8.08 -12.47 6.64
C LEU A 94 6.75 -12.60 7.37
N VAL A 95 6.04 -13.70 7.19
CA VAL A 95 4.67 -13.85 7.69
C VAL A 95 4.56 -15.02 8.66
N ILE A 96 3.96 -14.77 9.80
CA ILE A 96 3.57 -15.83 10.74
C ILE A 96 2.06 -15.89 10.84
N LYS A 97 1.56 -17.11 10.98
CA LYS A 97 0.18 -17.41 11.29
C LYS A 97 0.06 -17.61 12.80
N ALA A 98 -0.83 -16.88 13.44
CA ALA A 98 -1.10 -17.00 14.86
C ALA A 98 -2.55 -17.42 15.08
N THR A 99 -2.76 -18.59 15.70
CA THR A 99 -4.09 -19.00 16.13
C THR A 99 -4.45 -18.27 17.41
N ARG A 100 -5.63 -17.66 17.44
CA ARG A 100 -6.18 -16.96 18.61
C ARG A 100 -7.57 -17.47 18.91
N VAL A 101 -8.03 -17.22 20.11
CA VAL A 101 -9.37 -17.61 20.55
C VAL A 101 -10.17 -16.35 20.89
N ARG A 102 -11.36 -16.23 20.33
CA ARG A 102 -12.35 -15.25 20.76
C ARG A 102 -13.15 -15.87 21.89
N ILE A 103 -13.02 -15.31 23.08
CA ILE A 103 -13.84 -15.67 24.22
C ILE A 103 -15.06 -14.75 24.22
N PRO A 104 -16.28 -15.26 24.00
CA PRO A 104 -17.49 -14.46 24.10
C PRO A 104 -17.64 -13.89 25.51
N ARG A 105 -18.17 -12.68 25.64
CA ARG A 105 -18.47 -12.05 26.93
C ARG A 105 -19.83 -12.48 27.50
N ILE A 106 -20.58 -13.26 26.73
CA ILE A 106 -21.93 -13.74 27.07
C ILE A 106 -21.82 -15.20 27.46
N GLU A 107 -22.37 -15.58 28.60
CA GLU A 107 -22.42 -16.96 29.04
C GLU A 107 -23.20 -17.84 28.04
N GLY A 108 -22.75 -19.08 27.87
CA GLY A 108 -23.36 -20.04 26.96
C GLY A 108 -22.80 -20.07 25.54
N PHE A 109 -21.86 -19.18 25.20
CA PHE A 109 -21.18 -19.23 23.91
C PHE A 109 -19.79 -19.88 24.04
N GLU A 110 -19.49 -20.80 23.14
CA GLU A 110 -18.18 -21.45 23.10
C GLU A 110 -17.07 -20.52 22.55
N PRO A 111 -15.84 -20.66 23.05
CA PRO A 111 -14.68 -19.99 22.50
C PRO A 111 -14.48 -20.38 21.03
N THR A 112 -14.37 -19.40 20.14
CA THR A 112 -14.18 -19.65 18.71
C THR A 112 -12.73 -19.35 18.32
N PRO A 113 -11.97 -20.34 17.84
CA PRO A 113 -10.65 -20.11 17.30
C PRO A 113 -10.72 -19.32 15.99
N PHE A 114 -9.78 -18.43 15.78
CA PHE A 114 -9.59 -17.71 14.52
C PHE A 114 -8.11 -17.48 14.25
N GLU A 115 -7.79 -17.25 13.00
CA GLU A 115 -6.42 -17.06 12.55
C GLU A 115 -6.14 -15.59 12.30
N ASP A 116 -4.99 -15.12 12.81
CA ASP A 116 -4.40 -13.86 12.46
C ASP A 116 -3.12 -14.12 11.68
N TYR A 117 -2.90 -13.30 10.68
CA TYR A 117 -1.62 -13.24 9.98
C TYR A 117 -0.85 -12.00 10.41
N GLN A 118 0.43 -12.17 10.70
CA GLN A 118 1.30 -11.09 11.13
C GLN A 118 2.50 -10.99 10.21
N LEU A 119 2.67 -9.83 9.59
CA LEU A 119 3.89 -9.48 8.88
C LEU A 119 4.94 -9.09 9.91
N LEU A 120 6.09 -9.77 9.92
CA LEU A 120 7.21 -9.55 10.85
C LEU A 120 7.98 -8.27 10.52
N ALA A 121 7.25 -7.17 10.38
CA ALA A 121 7.78 -5.89 9.96
C ALA A 121 8.99 -5.38 10.78
N PRO A 122 9.12 -5.60 12.11
CA PRO A 122 10.28 -5.14 12.88
C PRO A 122 11.63 -5.77 12.51
N ARG A 123 11.63 -6.87 11.75
CA ARG A 123 12.89 -7.53 11.32
C ARG A 123 13.66 -6.76 10.26
N TYR A 124 13.00 -5.82 9.57
CA TYR A 124 13.53 -5.13 8.40
C TYR A 124 13.23 -3.64 8.46
N ASP A 125 14.00 -2.86 7.74
CA ASP A 125 13.60 -1.51 7.37
C ASP A 125 12.68 -1.60 6.15
N TRP A 126 11.74 -0.69 6.07
CA TRP A 126 10.75 -0.62 5.01
C TRP A 126 10.79 0.72 4.32
N ALA A 127 10.20 0.83 3.16
CA ALA A 127 10.15 2.08 2.43
C ALA A 127 8.84 2.24 1.68
N VAL A 128 8.42 3.50 1.56
CA VAL A 128 7.36 3.94 0.66
C VAL A 128 7.97 4.93 -0.31
N ILE A 129 7.74 4.73 -1.60
CA ILE A 129 8.11 5.71 -2.62
C ILE A 129 6.93 6.66 -2.81
N LEU A 130 7.21 7.94 -2.61
CA LEU A 130 6.28 9.04 -2.86
C LEU A 130 6.69 9.77 -4.13
N GLY A 131 5.79 9.82 -5.11
CA GLY A 131 5.90 10.68 -6.28
C GLY A 131 5.03 11.91 -6.10
N ILE A 132 5.63 13.10 -6.19
CA ILE A 132 4.89 14.36 -6.08
C ILE A 132 5.23 15.22 -7.28
N ARG A 133 4.23 15.84 -7.89
CA ARG A 133 4.45 16.78 -9.02
C ARG A 133 5.35 17.91 -8.56
N ARG A 134 6.35 18.23 -9.38
CA ARG A 134 7.44 19.14 -9.04
C ARG A 134 6.96 20.51 -8.55
N ASP A 135 5.91 21.03 -9.17
CA ASP A 135 5.36 22.36 -8.86
C ASP A 135 4.70 22.44 -7.46
N TYR A 136 4.36 21.29 -6.86
CA TYR A 136 3.73 21.18 -5.55
C TYR A 136 4.65 20.56 -4.49
N TYR A 137 5.89 20.24 -4.85
CA TYR A 137 6.73 19.34 -4.08
C TYR A 137 6.91 19.78 -2.62
N GLU A 138 7.38 21.00 -2.40
CA GLU A 138 7.79 21.46 -1.05
C GLU A 138 6.63 21.47 -0.05
N GLU A 139 5.46 21.98 -0.46
CA GLU A 139 4.31 22.09 0.41
C GLU A 139 3.67 20.71 0.66
N VAL A 140 3.36 20.00 -0.42
CA VAL A 140 2.66 18.72 -0.36
C VAL A 140 3.53 17.67 0.33
N PHE A 141 4.83 17.62 0.04
CA PHE A 141 5.73 16.66 0.68
C PHE A 141 5.76 16.83 2.20
N ARG A 142 5.81 18.05 2.72
CA ARG A 142 5.78 18.31 4.16
C ARG A 142 4.49 17.81 4.80
N LYS A 143 3.33 18.07 4.20
CA LYS A 143 2.03 17.63 4.70
C LYS A 143 1.89 16.11 4.67
N VAL A 144 2.29 15.47 3.57
CA VAL A 144 2.27 14.00 3.44
C VAL A 144 3.22 13.34 4.43
N LEU A 145 4.42 13.88 4.59
CA LEU A 145 5.40 13.37 5.55
C LEU A 145 4.91 13.50 6.99
N ALA A 146 4.27 14.62 7.35
CA ALA A 146 3.65 14.80 8.66
C ALA A 146 2.52 13.78 8.88
N SER A 147 1.66 13.59 7.88
CA SER A 147 0.59 12.58 7.92
C SER A 147 1.14 11.16 8.05
N LEU A 148 2.24 10.85 7.36
CA LEU A 148 2.91 9.55 7.48
C LEU A 148 3.51 9.34 8.89
N ARG A 149 4.08 10.37 9.51
CA ARG A 149 4.56 10.31 10.90
C ARG A 149 3.42 10.08 11.87
N PHE A 150 2.32 10.83 11.74
CA PHE A 150 1.11 10.61 12.53
C PHE A 150 0.56 9.18 12.37
N LEU A 151 0.54 8.68 11.12
CA LEU A 151 0.15 7.30 10.84
C LEU A 151 1.07 6.29 11.54
N GLY A 152 2.36 6.60 11.67
CA GLY A 152 3.32 5.79 12.41
C GLY A 152 2.96 5.62 13.89
N ASP A 153 2.47 6.67 14.54
CA ASP A 153 2.01 6.63 15.93
C ASP A 153 0.69 5.87 16.08
N VAL A 154 -0.21 6.01 15.13
CA VAL A 154 -1.50 5.28 15.11
C VAL A 154 -1.30 3.80 14.76
N GLY A 155 -0.39 3.50 13.83
CA GLY A 155 -0.15 2.18 13.27
C GLY A 155 -0.99 1.88 12.02
N ILE A 156 -0.56 0.88 11.27
CA ILE A 156 -1.26 0.33 10.09
C ILE A 156 -1.67 -1.13 10.33
N GLY A 157 -2.66 -1.60 9.57
CA GLY A 157 -3.21 -2.95 9.73
C GLY A 157 -4.37 -3.02 10.73
N ALA A 158 -4.70 -4.22 11.14
CA ALA A 158 -5.67 -4.48 12.18
C ALA A 158 -5.04 -4.33 13.58
N ARG A 159 -5.90 -4.22 14.63
CA ARG A 159 -5.46 -4.19 16.04
C ARG A 159 -4.57 -2.99 16.41
N LYS A 160 -4.69 -1.87 15.72
CA LYS A 160 -3.96 -0.62 15.99
C LYS A 160 -4.11 -0.17 17.45
N ALA A 161 -5.30 -0.29 18.04
CA ALA A 161 -5.54 -0.01 19.46
C ALA A 161 -4.70 -0.88 20.43
N ARG A 162 -4.13 -1.99 19.96
CA ARG A 162 -3.20 -2.84 20.71
C ARG A 162 -1.74 -2.61 20.32
N GLY A 163 -1.44 -1.53 19.59
CA GLY A 163 -0.10 -1.16 19.17
C GLY A 163 0.43 -1.88 17.94
N SER A 164 -0.40 -2.63 17.19
CA SER A 164 0.02 -3.28 15.96
C SER A 164 0.35 -2.27 14.86
N GLY A 165 1.41 -2.55 14.08
CA GLY A 165 1.81 -1.79 12.90
C GLY A 165 2.32 -0.37 13.17
N ARG A 166 2.78 -0.07 14.39
CA ARG A 166 3.40 1.21 14.71
C ARG A 166 4.81 1.30 14.14
N PHE A 167 5.14 2.48 13.62
CA PHE A 167 6.44 2.73 12.98
C PHE A 167 6.92 4.16 13.17
N LYS A 168 8.18 4.40 12.82
CA LYS A 168 8.72 5.76 12.66
C LYS A 168 9.34 5.94 11.28
N VAL A 169 9.32 7.16 10.78
CA VAL A 169 10.15 7.58 9.66
C VAL A 169 11.58 7.71 10.16
N VAL A 170 12.51 7.00 9.52
CA VAL A 170 13.93 6.98 9.93
C VAL A 170 14.84 7.73 8.98
N ASN A 171 14.50 7.77 7.68
CA ASN A 171 15.28 8.48 6.67
C ASN A 171 14.42 8.86 5.46
N ILE A 172 14.90 9.80 4.68
CA ILE A 172 14.32 10.22 3.38
C ILE A 172 15.46 10.21 2.37
N ASP A 173 15.37 9.27 1.43
CA ASP A 173 16.39 9.04 0.41
C ASP A 173 15.84 9.35 -0.99
N SER A 174 16.74 9.31 -1.97
CA SER A 174 16.36 9.22 -3.39
C SER A 174 16.29 7.76 -3.83
N PRO A 175 15.29 7.35 -4.62
CA PRO A 175 15.25 5.99 -5.17
C PRO A 175 16.49 5.62 -5.98
N GLU A 176 17.13 6.59 -6.61
CA GLU A 176 18.37 6.42 -7.38
C GLU A 176 19.52 5.89 -6.52
N ASN A 177 19.55 6.19 -5.21
CA ASN A 177 20.54 5.65 -4.28
C ASN A 177 20.49 4.11 -4.20
N TYR A 178 19.38 3.51 -4.64
CA TYR A 178 19.17 2.07 -4.70
C TYR A 178 19.13 1.56 -6.15
N SER A 179 19.67 2.33 -7.11
CA SER A 179 19.61 2.04 -8.55
C SER A 179 18.20 1.89 -9.12
N ALA A 180 17.19 2.41 -8.41
CA ALA A 180 15.79 2.34 -8.82
C ALA A 180 15.39 3.57 -9.62
N LYS A 181 15.20 3.41 -10.93
CA LYS A 181 14.62 4.45 -11.79
C LYS A 181 13.11 4.36 -11.74
N ILE A 182 12.46 5.30 -11.07
CA ILE A 182 11.00 5.31 -10.90
C ILE A 182 10.34 6.14 -11.99
N ALA A 183 9.24 5.62 -12.54
CA ALA A 183 8.40 6.27 -13.52
C ALA A 183 6.92 6.22 -13.14
N ALA A 184 6.16 7.14 -13.67
CA ALA A 184 4.70 7.21 -13.50
C ALA A 184 3.94 6.69 -14.73
N SER A 185 4.63 6.46 -15.86
CA SER A 185 4.08 5.98 -17.13
C SER A 185 5.19 5.35 -17.98
N GLY A 186 4.81 4.70 -19.07
CA GLY A 186 5.72 3.99 -19.97
C GLY A 186 5.92 2.51 -19.61
N PRO A 187 6.89 1.85 -20.23
CA PRO A 187 7.18 0.45 -19.96
C PRO A 187 7.94 0.28 -18.64
N GLY A 188 7.57 -0.74 -17.88
CA GLY A 188 8.26 -1.05 -16.63
C GLY A 188 7.58 -2.12 -15.79
N LYS A 189 8.16 -2.35 -14.59
CA LYS A 189 7.62 -3.27 -13.59
C LYS A 189 6.86 -2.48 -12.52
N LEU A 190 5.60 -2.86 -12.26
CA LEU A 190 4.75 -2.22 -11.26
C LEU A 190 5.30 -2.38 -9.84
N ILE A 191 5.35 -1.29 -9.11
CA ILE A 191 5.62 -1.23 -7.66
C ILE A 191 4.43 -0.68 -6.87
N SER A 192 3.31 -0.47 -7.54
CA SER A 192 1.99 -0.16 -6.99
C SER A 192 0.94 -1.02 -7.67
N ARG A 193 -0.27 -1.03 -7.15
CA ARG A 193 -1.42 -1.62 -7.84
C ARG A 193 -1.91 -0.69 -8.95
N TYR A 194 -2.39 -1.29 -10.03
CA TYR A 194 -2.86 -0.55 -11.19
C TYR A 194 -4.16 -1.12 -11.77
N VAL A 195 -5.06 -0.23 -12.09
CA VAL A 195 -6.23 -0.45 -12.96
C VAL A 195 -6.23 0.72 -13.93
N ASN A 196 -6.50 0.49 -15.21
CA ASN A 196 -6.58 1.59 -16.16
C ASN A 196 -7.75 2.54 -15.83
N SER A 197 -7.77 3.72 -16.44
CA SER A 197 -8.77 4.74 -16.16
C SER A 197 -10.20 4.31 -16.55
N GLU A 198 -10.34 3.36 -17.47
CA GLU A 198 -11.62 2.79 -17.90
C GLU A 198 -12.11 1.67 -16.96
N GLY A 199 -11.29 1.24 -16.00
CA GLY A 199 -11.63 0.16 -15.07
C GLY A 199 -11.46 -1.24 -15.65
N ASP A 200 -10.81 -1.37 -16.81
CA ASP A 200 -10.56 -2.61 -17.54
C ASP A 200 -9.07 -2.78 -17.83
N LEU A 201 -8.54 -4.00 -17.70
CA LEU A 201 -7.17 -4.35 -18.01
C LEU A 201 -6.98 -4.98 -19.39
N GLY A 202 -8.04 -5.05 -20.22
CA GLY A 202 -8.01 -5.75 -21.50
C GLY A 202 -6.97 -5.27 -22.51
N LYS A 203 -6.44 -4.06 -22.35
CA LYS A 203 -5.36 -3.46 -23.16
C LYS A 203 -3.98 -3.56 -22.54
N VAL A 204 -3.88 -4.07 -21.32
CA VAL A 204 -2.63 -4.12 -20.54
C VAL A 204 -2.00 -5.50 -20.69
N LYS A 205 -0.77 -5.57 -21.19
CA LYS A 205 0.05 -6.80 -21.18
C LYS A 205 0.59 -7.02 -19.76
N ALA A 206 -0.27 -7.47 -18.84
CA ALA A 206 0.12 -7.70 -17.46
C ALA A 206 0.40 -9.20 -17.24
N PHE A 207 1.53 -9.54 -16.61
CA PHE A 207 1.87 -10.92 -16.26
C PHE A 207 1.05 -11.45 -15.07
N ARG A 208 0.53 -10.57 -14.20
CA ARG A 208 -0.12 -10.94 -12.95
C ARG A 208 -1.36 -10.08 -12.71
N ILE A 209 -2.49 -10.66 -13.01
CA ILE A 209 -3.81 -10.05 -12.78
C ILE A 209 -4.49 -10.83 -11.67
N TYR A 210 -5.10 -10.13 -10.73
CA TYR A 210 -6.01 -10.75 -9.76
C TYR A 210 -7.28 -9.92 -9.65
N ARG A 211 -8.36 -10.57 -9.23
CA ARG A 211 -9.62 -9.90 -8.95
C ARG A 211 -9.63 -9.43 -7.50
N GLU A 212 -9.81 -8.15 -7.32
CA GLU A 212 -9.99 -7.56 -6.00
C GLU A 212 -11.46 -7.28 -5.75
N ARG A 213 -11.94 -7.76 -4.59
CA ARG A 213 -13.25 -7.41 -4.07
C ARG A 213 -13.08 -6.35 -3.02
N THR A 214 -13.45 -5.13 -3.32
CA THR A 214 -13.45 -4.05 -2.34
C THR A 214 -14.68 -4.18 -1.46
N ARG A 215 -14.47 -4.50 -0.17
CA ARG A 215 -15.54 -4.56 0.83
C ARG A 215 -15.65 -3.24 1.57
N VAL A 216 -16.87 -2.78 1.78
CA VAL A 216 -17.17 -1.66 2.66
C VAL A 216 -17.03 -2.12 4.12
N TYR A 217 -16.50 -1.29 4.99
CA TYR A 217 -16.14 -1.63 6.36
C TYR A 217 -17.34 -1.96 7.29
N TYR A 218 -18.57 -1.64 6.89
CA TYR A 218 -19.80 -1.79 7.65
C TYR A 218 -20.89 -2.54 6.87
N GLY A 219 -20.56 -3.74 6.41
CA GLY A 219 -21.52 -4.61 5.75
C GLY A 219 -20.82 -5.68 4.93
N ASP A 220 -21.54 -6.76 4.64
CA ASP A 220 -21.06 -7.84 3.77
C ASP A 220 -21.20 -7.49 2.28
N GLU A 221 -21.58 -6.26 1.95
CA GLU A 221 -21.77 -5.84 0.57
C GLU A 221 -20.43 -5.63 -0.14
N ILE A 222 -20.30 -6.27 -1.29
CA ILE A 222 -19.18 -6.08 -2.22
C ILE A 222 -19.45 -4.78 -2.97
N PHE A 223 -18.67 -3.75 -2.68
CA PHE A 223 -18.88 -2.45 -3.28
C PHE A 223 -18.52 -2.42 -4.77
N LYS A 224 -17.39 -3.00 -5.14
CA LYS A 224 -16.93 -3.09 -6.54
C LYS A 224 -15.97 -4.26 -6.69
N GLU A 225 -16.10 -5.01 -7.76
CA GLU A 225 -15.12 -6.01 -8.19
C GLU A 225 -14.27 -5.43 -9.32
N LEU A 226 -12.96 -5.42 -9.14
CA LEU A 226 -12.00 -4.88 -10.09
C LEU A 226 -10.96 -5.93 -10.46
N GLU A 227 -10.57 -5.95 -11.71
CA GLU A 227 -9.37 -6.65 -12.15
C GLU A 227 -8.16 -5.72 -11.97
N VAL A 228 -7.23 -6.14 -11.14
CA VAL A 228 -6.09 -5.32 -10.72
C VAL A 228 -4.80 -5.93 -11.21
N ALA A 229 -3.97 -5.15 -11.90
CA ALA A 229 -2.60 -5.53 -12.15
C ALA A 229 -1.81 -5.39 -10.85
N ALA A 230 -1.27 -6.52 -10.37
CA ALA A 230 -0.55 -6.60 -9.11
C ALA A 230 0.89 -6.09 -9.25
N GLU A 231 1.51 -5.82 -8.12
CA GLU A 231 2.93 -5.51 -8.01
C GLU A 231 3.78 -6.64 -8.63
N GLY A 232 4.84 -6.30 -9.34
CA GLY A 232 5.69 -7.20 -10.11
C GLY A 232 5.22 -7.47 -11.53
N SER A 233 4.04 -6.99 -11.94
CA SER A 233 3.60 -7.08 -13.34
C SER A 233 4.46 -6.21 -14.24
N GLU A 234 4.89 -6.77 -15.38
CA GLU A 234 5.54 -6.02 -16.45
C GLU A 234 4.49 -5.51 -17.41
N ILE A 235 4.39 -4.19 -17.52
CA ILE A 235 3.37 -3.54 -18.31
C ILE A 235 3.90 -2.29 -19.01
N GLU A 236 3.18 -1.84 -20.01
CA GLU A 236 3.32 -0.50 -20.57
C GLU A 236 2.10 0.32 -20.14
N VAL A 237 2.33 1.39 -19.40
CA VAL A 237 1.30 2.26 -18.86
C VAL A 237 1.17 3.50 -19.70
N GLU A 238 0.00 3.69 -20.31
CA GLU A 238 -0.31 4.83 -21.18
C GLU A 238 -1.17 5.89 -20.47
N ASP A 239 -1.86 5.53 -19.37
CA ASP A 239 -2.78 6.41 -18.66
C ASP A 239 -2.39 6.66 -17.19
N ASN A 240 -3.19 7.46 -16.49
CA ASN A 240 -2.93 7.80 -15.09
C ASN A 240 -3.47 6.77 -14.09
N GLY A 241 -4.12 5.71 -14.55
CA GLY A 241 -4.80 4.72 -13.71
C GLY A 241 -6.11 5.22 -13.11
N LEU A 242 -6.81 4.30 -12.46
CA LEU A 242 -8.12 4.54 -11.87
C LEU A 242 -8.01 5.30 -10.55
N LEU A 243 -8.78 6.35 -10.42
CA LEU A 243 -9.17 6.96 -9.16
C LEU A 243 -10.69 7.02 -9.13
N ASP A 244 -11.30 6.35 -8.16
CA ASP A 244 -12.72 6.36 -7.92
C ASP A 244 -12.98 6.52 -6.43
N TYR A 245 -14.22 6.65 -6.01
CA TYR A 245 -14.57 6.82 -4.62
C TYR A 245 -15.82 6.02 -4.28
N PHE A 246 -15.87 5.49 -3.09
CA PHE A 246 -17.13 5.03 -2.51
C PHE A 246 -17.48 5.86 -1.27
N VAL A 247 -18.76 5.88 -0.93
CA VAL A 247 -19.25 6.52 0.29
C VAL A 247 -19.66 5.41 1.24
N ASN A 248 -19.07 5.38 2.44
CA ASN A 248 -19.43 4.40 3.46
C ASN A 248 -20.74 4.81 4.18
N ASP A 249 -21.26 3.94 5.05
CA ASP A 249 -22.49 4.18 5.82
C ASP A 249 -22.47 5.45 6.67
N LEU A 250 -21.28 5.96 6.99
CA LEU A 250 -21.09 7.21 7.72
C LEU A 250 -20.97 8.41 6.76
N MET A 251 -21.31 8.25 5.49
CA MET A 251 -21.20 9.26 4.44
C MET A 251 -19.78 9.79 4.22
N HIS A 252 -18.77 9.03 4.64
CA HIS A 252 -17.38 9.38 4.38
C HIS A 252 -16.95 8.91 3.00
N ARG A 253 -16.35 9.81 2.24
CA ARG A 253 -15.76 9.51 0.93
C ARG A 253 -14.42 8.76 1.14
N VAL A 254 -14.29 7.59 0.52
CA VAL A 254 -13.09 6.74 0.62
C VAL A 254 -12.52 6.52 -0.79
N PRO A 255 -11.23 6.82 -1.02
CA PRO A 255 -10.64 6.67 -2.34
C PRO A 255 -10.38 5.20 -2.71
N LEU A 256 -10.72 4.83 -3.93
CA LEU A 256 -10.25 3.66 -4.66
C LEU A 256 -9.10 4.12 -5.55
N TYR A 257 -7.87 3.83 -5.15
CA TYR A 257 -6.68 4.40 -5.76
C TYR A 257 -5.82 3.32 -6.41
N TYR A 258 -5.74 3.34 -7.74
CA TYR A 258 -5.01 2.37 -8.56
C TYR A 258 -4.13 3.08 -9.60
N ARG A 259 -3.38 4.08 -9.18
CA ARG A 259 -2.47 4.83 -10.05
C ARG A 259 -1.08 4.19 -10.10
N PRO A 260 -0.47 4.08 -11.29
CA PRO A 260 0.75 3.33 -11.45
C PRO A 260 1.97 4.07 -10.91
N LEU A 261 2.88 3.32 -10.31
CA LEU A 261 4.29 3.61 -10.17
C LEU A 261 5.08 2.41 -10.66
N LEU A 262 6.14 2.65 -11.39
CA LEU A 262 6.92 1.65 -12.10
C LEU A 262 8.40 1.80 -11.76
N ILE A 263 9.11 0.69 -11.77
CA ILE A 263 10.54 0.68 -12.07
C ILE A 263 10.66 0.73 -13.59
N ALA A 264 11.22 1.81 -14.12
CA ALA A 264 11.36 1.98 -15.56
C ALA A 264 12.23 0.87 -16.17
N ALA A 265 11.81 0.32 -17.29
CA ALA A 265 12.62 -0.63 -18.04
C ALA A 265 13.96 0.03 -18.45
N SER A 266 15.06 -0.69 -18.30
CA SER A 266 16.35 -0.29 -18.86
C SER A 266 16.22 -0.34 -20.38
N ARG A 267 16.40 0.79 -21.04
CA ARG A 267 16.50 0.83 -22.51
C ARG A 267 17.81 0.24 -22.97
#